data_7afd238f989d407bee68aa7d365d226e
#
_entry.id   7afd238f989d407bee68aa7d365d226e
#
_cell.length_a   1.000
_cell.length_b   1.000
_cell.length_c   1.000
_cell.angle_alpha   90.00
_cell.angle_beta   90.00
_cell.angle_gamma   90.00
#
_symmetry.space_group_name_H-M   'P 1'
#
loop_
_entity.id
_entity.type
_entity.pdbx_description
1 polymer ?
#
loop_
_entity_poly.entity_id
_entity_poly.type
_entity_poly.pdbx_seq_one_letter_code
_entity_poly.pdbx_strand_id
1 'polypeptide(L)'
;MDLRYKLGRVVRWSKRIGLLNAISFEVQQTLRRPVISFMHGSLGRRIHLRSSSSDIEVFEQIFIEDEFAIPLDSPKFIVDDGANCGLASRYLAVRYPGAKIIAVEPNAENCALCVRNTVGMNVEVVRTAIWSSSTRLKIENPG
;
A
#
# COMPACT_ATOMS: atom_id res chain seq x y z
N MET A 1 -2.35 19.18 13.73
CA MET A 1 -2.01 17.86 14.33
C MET A 1 -0.97 18.09 15.42
N ASP A 2 -1.25 17.62 16.63
CA ASP A 2 -0.45 17.87 17.84
C ASP A 2 0.96 17.26 17.74
N LEU A 3 1.97 17.94 18.28
CA LEU A 3 3.38 17.49 18.30
C LEU A 3 3.52 16.15 19.05
N ARG A 4 2.75 15.95 20.11
CA ARG A 4 2.75 14.70 20.88
C ARG A 4 2.29 13.51 20.02
N TYR A 5 1.28 13.71 19.19
CA TYR A 5 0.81 12.69 18.26
C TYR A 5 1.88 12.31 17.22
N LYS A 6 2.55 13.33 16.64
CA LYS A 6 3.64 13.12 15.66
C LYS A 6 4.80 12.34 16.27
N LEU A 7 5.23 12.71 17.47
CA LEU A 7 6.30 12.00 18.19
C LEU A 7 5.90 10.56 18.51
N GLY A 8 4.68 10.32 18.96
CA GLY A 8 4.15 8.99 19.22
C GLY A 8 4.16 8.11 17.95
N ARG A 9 3.75 8.68 16.80
CA ARG A 9 3.81 7.97 15.52
C ARG A 9 5.25 7.68 15.09
N VAL A 10 6.17 8.62 15.20
CA VAL A 10 7.59 8.39 14.92
C VAL A 10 8.13 7.22 15.74
N VAL A 11 7.87 7.18 17.04
CA VAL A 11 8.31 6.09 17.92
C VAL A 11 7.69 4.75 17.50
N ARG A 12 6.40 4.72 17.21
CA ARG A 12 5.69 3.51 16.76
C ARG A 12 6.23 3.01 15.41
N TRP A 13 6.34 3.89 14.43
CA TRP A 13 6.78 3.55 13.08
C TRP A 13 8.27 3.18 13.02
N SER A 14 9.11 3.82 13.85
CA SER A 14 10.56 3.56 13.84
C SER A 14 10.90 2.09 14.13
N LYS A 15 10.07 1.40 14.89
CA LYS A 15 10.24 -0.04 15.20
C LYS A 15 10.03 -0.93 13.97
N ARG A 16 9.24 -0.47 12.99
CA ARG A 16 8.87 -1.24 11.79
C ARG A 16 9.62 -0.79 10.55
N ILE A 17 9.76 0.51 10.33
CA ILE A 17 10.36 1.07 9.10
C ILE A 17 11.71 1.78 9.33
N GLY A 18 12.18 1.83 10.57
CA GLY A 18 13.41 2.54 10.95
C GLY A 18 13.19 4.04 11.20
N LEU A 19 14.02 4.60 12.09
CA LEU A 19 13.87 5.98 12.58
C LEU A 19 13.94 7.02 11.46
N LEU A 20 14.89 6.89 10.55
CA LEU A 20 15.07 7.87 9.46
C LEU A 20 13.86 7.92 8.52
N ASN A 21 13.25 6.78 8.23
CA ASN A 21 12.04 6.73 7.41
C ASN A 21 10.83 7.32 8.13
N ALA A 22 10.68 7.06 9.43
CA ALA A 22 9.61 7.63 10.24
C ALA A 22 9.72 9.16 10.34
N ILE A 23 10.93 9.68 10.53
CA ILE A 23 11.19 11.13 10.51
C ILE A 23 10.93 11.71 9.12
N SER A 24 11.45 11.07 8.06
CA SER A 24 11.25 11.51 6.68
C SER A 24 9.77 11.59 6.32
N PHE A 25 8.96 10.61 6.75
CA PHE A 25 7.51 10.63 6.59
C PHE A 25 6.89 11.86 7.23
N GLU A 26 7.19 12.13 8.51
CA GLU A 26 6.65 13.28 9.24
C GLU A 26 7.04 14.63 8.63
N VAL A 27 8.28 14.77 8.16
CA VAL A 27 8.76 15.96 7.47
C VAL A 27 7.97 16.18 6.18
N GLN A 28 7.83 15.16 5.35
CA GLN A 28 7.10 15.24 4.08
C GLN A 28 5.61 15.57 4.31
N GLN A 29 4.99 14.98 5.33
CA GLN A 29 3.61 15.28 5.70
C GLN A 29 3.45 16.71 6.22
N THR A 30 4.39 17.19 7.02
CA THR A 30 4.40 18.57 7.52
C THR A 30 4.56 19.57 6.37
N LEU A 31 5.38 19.26 5.38
CA LEU A 31 5.55 20.03 4.16
C LEU A 31 4.37 19.88 3.17
N ARG A 32 3.32 19.16 3.53
CA ARG A 32 2.12 18.92 2.72
C ARG A 32 2.45 18.38 1.33
N ARG A 33 3.42 17.47 1.24
CA ARG A 33 3.72 16.78 -0.02
C ARG A 33 2.50 15.95 -0.46
N PRO A 34 2.03 16.08 -1.71
CA PRO A 34 0.85 15.33 -2.18
C PRO A 34 1.11 13.81 -2.18
N VAL A 35 2.35 13.42 -2.43
CA VAL A 35 2.80 12.03 -2.32
C VAL A 35 4.02 11.98 -1.39
N ILE A 36 3.91 11.17 -0.36
CA ILE A 36 4.97 10.88 0.60
C ILE A 36 5.68 9.61 0.13
N SER A 37 7.02 9.63 0.12
CA SER A 37 7.81 8.50 -0.36
C SER A 37 8.97 8.20 0.57
N PHE A 38 9.12 6.94 0.96
CA PHE A 38 10.22 6.47 1.81
C PHE A 38 10.62 5.03 1.48
N MET A 39 11.82 4.63 1.92
CA MET A 39 12.30 3.26 1.76
C MET A 39 11.75 2.40 2.90
N HIS A 40 11.19 1.25 2.58
CA HIS A 40 10.84 0.26 3.59
C HIS A 40 11.92 -0.83 3.60
N GLY A 41 12.63 -0.97 4.74
CA GLY A 41 13.85 -1.77 4.84
C GLY A 41 13.71 -3.24 4.44
N SER A 42 12.68 -3.93 4.93
CA SER A 42 12.42 -5.34 4.61
C SER A 42 11.98 -5.56 3.16
N LEU A 43 11.55 -4.51 2.47
CA LEU A 43 11.02 -4.59 1.11
C LEU A 43 12.02 -4.07 0.05
N GLY A 44 13.18 -3.52 0.46
CA GLY A 44 14.26 -3.07 -0.42
C GLY A 44 13.87 -2.01 -1.45
N ARG A 45 12.65 -1.44 -1.38
CA ARG A 45 12.10 -0.54 -2.40
C ARG A 45 11.27 0.58 -1.78
N ARG A 46 11.13 1.65 -2.55
CA ARG A 46 10.37 2.83 -2.13
C ARG A 46 8.87 2.55 -2.09
N ILE A 47 8.20 3.03 -1.05
CA ILE A 47 6.74 3.11 -0.94
C ILE A 47 6.31 4.53 -1.27
N HIS A 48 5.15 4.65 -1.91
CA HIS A 48 4.52 5.91 -2.27
C HIS A 48 3.10 5.93 -1.71
N LEU A 49 2.77 6.94 -0.89
CA LEU A 49 1.47 7.13 -0.26
C LEU A 49 0.94 8.52 -0.60
N ARG A 50 -0.32 8.63 -0.98
CA ARG A 50 -0.99 9.92 -1.12
C ARG A 50 -1.32 10.48 0.27
N SER A 51 -1.02 11.74 0.51
CA SER A 51 -1.19 12.36 1.83
C SER A 51 -2.64 12.75 2.16
N SER A 52 -3.49 12.83 1.14
CA SER A 52 -4.91 13.23 1.23
C SER A 52 -5.89 12.07 0.98
N SER A 53 -5.44 10.84 1.14
CA SER A 53 -6.25 9.63 0.95
C SER A 53 -6.08 8.69 2.15
N SER A 54 -6.80 7.58 2.15
CA SER A 54 -6.67 6.50 3.13
C SER A 54 -5.37 5.67 3.03
N ASP A 55 -4.45 6.03 2.14
CA ASP A 55 -3.22 5.25 1.93
C ASP A 55 -2.37 5.15 3.21
N ILE A 56 -2.38 6.20 4.04
CA ILE A 56 -1.60 6.24 5.29
C ILE A 56 -2.20 5.28 6.31
N GLU A 57 -3.51 5.30 6.49
CA GLU A 57 -4.24 4.41 7.38
C GLU A 57 -4.06 2.95 6.95
N VAL A 58 -4.21 2.67 5.66
CA VAL A 58 -3.99 1.31 5.10
C VAL A 58 -2.54 0.87 5.29
N PHE A 59 -1.56 1.78 5.12
CA PHE A 59 -0.17 1.47 5.42
C PHE A 59 0.03 1.13 6.90
N GLU A 60 -0.56 1.88 7.82
CA GLU A 60 -0.49 1.59 9.26
C GLU A 60 -1.04 0.20 9.57
N GLN A 61 -2.25 -0.12 9.09
CA GLN A 61 -2.89 -1.42 9.31
C GLN A 61 -2.02 -2.58 8.81
N ILE A 62 -1.49 -2.48 7.59
CA ILE A 62 -0.75 -3.58 6.96
C ILE A 62 0.67 -3.73 7.53
N PHE A 63 1.44 -2.62 7.64
CA PHE A 63 2.89 -2.69 7.89
C PHE A 63 3.29 -2.32 9.32
N ILE A 64 2.46 -1.61 10.06
CA ILE A 64 2.75 -1.20 11.43
C ILE A 64 2.04 -2.12 12.43
N GLU A 65 0.76 -2.41 12.19
CA GLU A 65 -0.11 -3.19 13.08
C GLU A 65 -0.17 -4.67 12.70
N ASP A 66 0.33 -5.02 11.50
CA ASP A 66 0.42 -6.40 10.98
C ASP A 66 -0.96 -7.10 10.88
N GLU A 67 -2.03 -6.34 10.67
CA GLU A 67 -3.39 -6.88 10.57
C GLU A 67 -3.61 -7.80 9.36
N PHE A 68 -2.72 -7.73 8.37
CA PHE A 68 -2.76 -8.52 7.13
C PHE A 68 -1.98 -9.85 7.21
N ALA A 69 -1.57 -10.27 8.40
CA ALA A 69 -0.80 -11.50 8.62
C ALA A 69 -1.66 -12.77 8.47
N ILE A 70 -2.32 -12.91 7.32
CA ILE A 70 -3.12 -14.10 6.99
C ILE A 70 -2.18 -15.24 6.62
N PRO A 71 -2.17 -16.38 7.34
CA PRO A 71 -1.36 -17.52 6.97
C PRO A 71 -2.00 -18.23 5.77
N LEU A 72 -1.27 -18.28 4.65
CA LEU A 72 -1.64 -19.07 3.48
C LEU A 72 -0.62 -20.20 3.31
N ASP A 73 -1.08 -21.38 3.00
CA ASP A 73 -0.22 -22.54 2.77
C ASP A 73 0.28 -22.53 1.33
N SER A 74 1.50 -22.06 1.11
CA SER A 74 2.24 -22.10 -0.16
C SER A 74 1.42 -21.69 -1.39
N PRO A 75 0.76 -20.52 -1.39
CA PRO A 75 -0.10 -20.11 -2.49
C PRO A 75 0.71 -19.94 -3.77
N LYS A 76 0.18 -20.41 -4.90
CA LYS A 76 0.75 -20.17 -6.24
C LYS A 76 0.19 -18.90 -6.88
N PHE A 77 -1.06 -18.59 -6.57
CA PHE A 77 -1.78 -17.41 -7.07
C PHE A 77 -2.55 -16.77 -5.94
N ILE A 78 -2.53 -15.46 -5.90
CA ILE A 78 -3.33 -14.63 -4.98
C ILE A 78 -4.02 -13.55 -5.81
N VAL A 79 -5.31 -13.35 -5.60
CA VAL A 79 -6.07 -12.24 -6.17
C VAL A 79 -6.32 -11.22 -5.07
N ASP A 80 -5.87 -9.99 -5.29
CA ASP A 80 -6.13 -8.83 -4.44
C ASP A 80 -7.19 -7.98 -5.13
N ASP A 81 -8.45 -8.14 -4.72
CA ASP A 81 -9.60 -7.43 -5.28
C ASP A 81 -9.82 -6.11 -4.54
N GLY A 82 -9.79 -5.01 -5.28
CA GLY A 82 -9.74 -3.67 -4.73
C GLY A 82 -8.34 -3.27 -4.28
N ALA A 83 -7.33 -3.59 -5.09
CA ALA A 83 -5.92 -3.40 -4.73
C ALA A 83 -5.52 -1.95 -4.41
N ASN A 84 -6.34 -0.95 -4.77
CA ASN A 84 -6.09 0.46 -4.52
C ASN A 84 -4.66 0.86 -4.93
N CYS A 85 -3.89 1.46 -4.05
CA CYS A 85 -2.49 1.84 -4.31
C CYS A 85 -1.49 0.66 -4.22
N GLY A 86 -1.95 -0.59 -4.06
CA GLY A 86 -1.14 -1.81 -4.13
C GLY A 86 -0.37 -2.15 -2.87
N LEU A 87 -0.73 -1.64 -1.70
CA LEU A 87 -0.03 -1.93 -0.44
C LEU A 87 -0.23 -3.38 0.00
N ALA A 88 -1.46 -3.91 -0.10
CA ALA A 88 -1.75 -5.32 0.20
C ALA A 88 -1.05 -6.24 -0.80
N SER A 89 -1.16 -5.97 -2.11
CA SER A 89 -0.43 -6.70 -3.15
C SER A 89 1.07 -6.76 -2.89
N ARG A 90 1.67 -5.62 -2.49
CA ARG A 90 3.09 -5.54 -2.13
C ARG A 90 3.42 -6.40 -0.92
N TYR A 91 2.63 -6.31 0.15
CA TYR A 91 2.81 -7.12 1.35
C TYR A 91 2.76 -8.62 1.03
N LEU A 92 1.74 -9.04 0.28
CA LEU A 92 1.55 -10.43 -0.14
C LEU A 92 2.70 -10.93 -1.03
N ALA A 93 3.19 -10.11 -1.96
CA ALA A 93 4.31 -10.46 -2.83
C ALA A 93 5.62 -10.69 -2.06
N VAL A 94 5.84 -9.95 -0.97
CA VAL A 94 7.00 -10.14 -0.09
C VAL A 94 6.83 -11.37 0.79
N ARG A 95 5.66 -11.56 1.34
CA ARG A 95 5.38 -12.67 2.24
C ARG A 95 5.34 -14.02 1.51
N TYR A 96 4.89 -14.01 0.26
CA TYR A 96 4.76 -15.20 -0.58
C TYR A 96 5.51 -15.03 -1.91
N PRO A 97 6.85 -15.03 -1.89
CA PRO A 97 7.66 -14.70 -3.08
C PRO A 97 7.51 -15.70 -4.24
N GLY A 98 6.99 -16.90 -3.96
CA GLY A 98 6.65 -17.92 -4.98
C GLY A 98 5.27 -17.72 -5.61
N ALA A 99 4.42 -16.83 -5.08
CA ALA A 99 3.08 -16.61 -5.61
C ALA A 99 3.10 -15.56 -6.72
N LYS A 100 2.21 -15.72 -7.72
CA LYS A 100 1.81 -14.65 -8.62
C LYS A 100 0.64 -13.89 -8.00
N ILE A 101 0.78 -12.57 -7.84
CA ILE A 101 -0.28 -11.71 -7.34
C ILE A 101 -0.99 -11.06 -8.53
N ILE A 102 -2.32 -11.10 -8.54
CA ILE A 102 -3.15 -10.37 -9.51
C ILE A 102 -3.88 -9.28 -8.72
N ALA A 103 -3.42 -8.05 -8.92
CA ALA A 103 -3.97 -6.86 -8.29
C ALA A 103 -5.08 -6.27 -9.17
N VAL A 104 -6.32 -6.35 -8.73
CA VAL A 104 -7.49 -5.88 -9.47
C VAL A 104 -7.93 -4.53 -8.90
N GLU A 105 -7.96 -3.50 -9.75
CA GLU A 105 -8.33 -2.14 -9.33
C GLU A 105 -8.97 -1.39 -10.51
N PRO A 106 -10.19 -0.88 -10.39
CA PRO A 106 -10.87 -0.20 -11.49
C PRO A 106 -10.40 1.24 -11.73
N ASN A 107 -9.91 1.94 -10.71
CA ASN A 107 -9.50 3.34 -10.84
C ASN A 107 -8.10 3.46 -11.47
N ALA A 108 -7.98 4.30 -12.51
CA ALA A 108 -6.74 4.47 -13.25
C ALA A 108 -5.58 5.04 -12.41
N GLU A 109 -5.87 5.99 -11.52
CA GLU A 109 -4.86 6.64 -10.67
C GLU A 109 -4.36 5.66 -9.60
N ASN A 110 -5.26 4.87 -9.02
CA ASN A 110 -4.91 3.80 -8.12
C ASN A 110 -4.04 2.75 -8.81
N CYS A 111 -4.41 2.28 -10.01
CA CYS A 111 -3.61 1.36 -10.81
C CYS A 111 -2.20 1.89 -11.04
N ALA A 112 -2.06 3.16 -11.44
CA ALA A 112 -0.76 3.77 -11.68
C ALA A 112 0.12 3.78 -10.42
N LEU A 113 -0.49 4.05 -9.26
CA LEU A 113 0.22 4.02 -7.98
C LEU A 113 0.53 2.59 -7.53
N CYS A 114 -0.40 1.64 -7.77
CA CYS A 114 -0.19 0.21 -7.53
C CYS A 114 1.03 -0.31 -8.32
N VAL A 115 1.12 -0.01 -9.62
CA VAL A 115 2.29 -0.37 -10.44
C VAL A 115 3.59 0.20 -9.86
N ARG A 116 3.59 1.46 -9.40
CA ARG A 116 4.78 2.08 -8.76
C ARG A 116 5.14 1.40 -7.45
N ASN A 117 4.16 1.03 -6.66
CA ASN A 117 4.37 0.39 -5.35
C ASN A 117 4.80 -1.08 -5.46
N THR A 118 4.48 -1.74 -6.58
CA THR A 118 4.78 -3.17 -6.80
C THR A 118 5.86 -3.42 -7.85
N VAL A 119 6.55 -2.35 -8.31
CA VAL A 119 7.58 -2.45 -9.34
C VAL A 119 8.62 -3.52 -9.02
N GLY A 120 8.88 -4.43 -9.99
CA GLY A 120 9.86 -5.53 -9.88
C GLY A 120 9.47 -6.61 -8.87
N MET A 121 8.20 -6.74 -8.52
CA MET A 121 7.60 -7.85 -7.80
C MET A 121 6.79 -8.71 -8.77
N ASN A 122 6.45 -9.93 -8.37
CA ASN A 122 5.59 -10.81 -9.17
C ASN A 122 4.11 -10.41 -9.02
N VAL A 123 3.80 -9.17 -9.39
CA VAL A 123 2.46 -8.57 -9.31
C VAL A 123 2.04 -8.12 -10.71
N GLU A 124 0.88 -8.56 -11.14
CA GLU A 124 0.20 -8.10 -12.35
C GLU A 124 -0.96 -7.20 -11.94
N VAL A 125 -0.95 -5.95 -12.39
CA VAL A 125 -2.03 -5.00 -12.11
C VAL A 125 -3.02 -5.01 -13.27
N VAL A 126 -4.28 -5.33 -12.96
CA VAL A 126 -5.36 -5.43 -13.94
C VAL A 126 -6.39 -4.35 -13.66
N ARG A 127 -6.54 -3.43 -14.63
CA ARG A 127 -7.52 -2.35 -14.51
C ARG A 127 -8.92 -2.84 -14.84
N THR A 128 -9.60 -3.40 -13.86
CA THR A 128 -10.97 -3.88 -13.95
C THR A 128 -11.60 -3.95 -12.56
N ALA A 129 -12.89 -4.28 -12.48
CA ALA A 129 -13.57 -4.66 -11.25
C ALA A 129 -14.04 -6.10 -11.37
N ILE A 130 -14.06 -6.83 -10.25
CA ILE A 130 -14.68 -8.15 -10.16
C ILE A 130 -16.18 -7.92 -9.91
N TRP A 131 -17.02 -8.50 -10.77
CA TRP A 131 -18.48 -8.40 -10.67
C TRP A 131 -19.15 -9.71 -11.06
N SER A 132 -20.40 -9.90 -10.66
CA SER A 132 -21.15 -11.13 -10.93
C SER A 132 -21.51 -11.35 -12.41
N SER A 133 -21.40 -10.33 -13.25
CA SER A 133 -21.66 -10.40 -14.68
C SER A 133 -20.78 -9.42 -15.46
N SER A 134 -20.53 -9.72 -16.73
CA SER A 134 -19.78 -8.80 -17.61
C SER A 134 -20.63 -7.55 -17.91
N THR A 135 -20.24 -6.42 -17.35
CA THR A 135 -20.96 -5.14 -17.52
C THR A 135 -19.97 -3.96 -17.45
N ARG A 136 -20.47 -2.78 -17.79
CA ARG A 136 -19.75 -1.52 -17.59
C ARG A 136 -20.33 -0.80 -16.38
N LEU A 137 -19.51 -0.55 -15.39
CA LEU A 137 -19.86 0.22 -14.20
C LEU A 137 -19.22 1.60 -14.29
N LYS A 138 -19.96 2.62 -13.84
CA LYS A 138 -19.40 3.96 -13.64
C LYS A 138 -18.82 4.03 -12.24
N ILE A 139 -17.55 4.41 -12.15
CA ILE A 139 -16.96 4.71 -10.85
C ILE A 139 -17.44 6.10 -10.45
N GLU A 140 -18.29 6.17 -9.44
CA GLU A 140 -18.60 7.42 -8.76
C GLU A 140 -17.59 7.59 -7.64
N ASN A 141 -16.83 8.69 -7.70
CA ASN A 141 -15.95 9.05 -6.61
C ASN A 141 -16.82 9.81 -5.60
N PRO A 142 -17.23 9.20 -4.49
CA PRO A 142 -17.79 9.97 -3.38
C PRO A 142 -16.64 10.73 -2.76
N GLY A 143 -16.48 11.96 -3.12
CA GLY A 143 -15.47 12.94 -2.72
C GLY A 143 -14.62 12.65 -1.49
#